data_29bfdd4ff09418a87a695205737a590e
#
_entry.id   29bfdd4ff09418a87a695205737a590e
#
_cell.length_a   1.000
_cell.length_b   1.000
_cell.length_c   1.000
_cell.angle_alpha   90.00
_cell.angle_beta   90.00
_cell.angle_gamma   90.00
#
_symmetry.space_group_name_H-M   'P 1'
#
loop_
_entity.id
_entity.type
_entity.pdbx_description
1 polymer ?
#
loop_
_entity_poly.entity_id
_entity_poly.type
_entity_poly.pdbx_seq_one_letter_code
_entity_poly.pdbx_strand_id
1 'polypeptide(L)'
;MKTEITWHGHAGFSIKNGISILVDPFFSGNPLAKADAEDVKADLILVTHGHFDHAGDAVKIAKNNQSPIVCSFELSEIIKKEQVETIDTNPGGTIEYKGVRATAVPAIHSSSYFSFHKYLIPISYKIFIFSYTFIILL
;
A
#
# COMPACT_ATOMS: atom_id res chain seq x y z
N MET A 1 -4.43 -9.83 21.10
CA MET A 1 -3.29 -9.01 20.61
C MET A 1 -3.74 -7.55 20.55
N LYS A 2 -2.84 -6.59 20.84
CA LYS A 2 -3.12 -5.15 20.71
C LYS A 2 -2.85 -4.72 19.28
N THR A 3 -3.78 -4.01 18.65
CA THR A 3 -3.55 -3.37 17.34
C THR A 3 -2.85 -2.04 17.56
N GLU A 4 -1.77 -1.82 16.83
CA GLU A 4 -1.03 -0.57 16.80
C GLU A 4 -1.16 0.05 15.41
N ILE A 5 -1.54 1.33 15.36
CA ILE A 5 -1.60 2.12 14.13
C ILE A 5 -0.62 3.27 14.28
N THR A 6 0.31 3.39 13.33
CA THR A 6 1.28 4.47 13.28
C THR A 6 1.10 5.27 12.01
N TRP A 7 0.95 6.58 12.16
CA TRP A 7 0.95 7.51 11.03
C TRP A 7 2.38 7.95 10.70
N HIS A 8 2.74 7.88 9.43
CA HIS A 8 4.07 8.21 8.91
C HIS A 8 4.14 9.55 8.17
N GLY A 9 3.10 10.33 8.25
CA GLY A 9 2.94 11.56 7.47
C GLY A 9 2.19 11.32 6.16
N HIS A 10 1.59 12.38 5.62
CA HIS A 10 0.75 12.35 4.42
C HIS A 10 -0.33 11.27 4.54
N ALA A 11 -0.43 10.36 3.57
CA ALA A 11 -1.36 9.22 3.59
C ALA A 11 -0.73 7.91 4.09
N GLY A 12 0.53 7.95 4.58
CA GLY A 12 1.29 6.79 5.00
C GLY A 12 0.90 6.28 6.40
N PHE A 13 0.54 5.00 6.50
CA PHE A 13 0.21 4.34 7.76
C PHE A 13 0.82 2.95 7.85
N SER A 14 1.20 2.53 9.06
CA SER A 14 1.40 1.12 9.38
C SER A 14 0.36 0.62 10.38
N ILE A 15 -0.05 -0.63 10.21
CA ILE A 15 -0.97 -1.33 11.09
C ILE A 15 -0.29 -2.63 11.52
N LYS A 16 -0.09 -2.82 12.82
CA LYS A 16 0.51 -4.03 13.40
C LYS A 16 -0.49 -4.75 14.28
N ASN A 17 -0.74 -6.01 13.96
CA ASN A 17 -1.54 -6.93 14.77
C ASN A 17 -1.21 -8.38 14.37
N GLY A 18 -0.09 -8.91 14.87
CA GLY A 18 0.43 -10.22 14.45
C GLY A 18 1.02 -10.24 13.04
N ILE A 19 0.65 -9.27 12.21
CA ILE A 19 1.18 -8.99 10.88
C ILE A 19 1.41 -7.48 10.76
N SER A 20 2.40 -7.07 9.98
CA SER A 20 2.72 -5.66 9.71
C SER A 20 2.24 -5.27 8.33
N ILE A 21 1.24 -4.41 8.25
CA ILE A 21 0.70 -3.86 7.01
C ILE A 21 1.17 -2.42 6.87
N LEU A 22 1.66 -2.06 5.70
CA LEU A 22 2.07 -0.71 5.36
C LEU A 22 1.17 -0.18 4.24
N VAL A 23 0.65 1.03 4.40
CA VAL A 23 -0.22 1.67 3.42
C VAL A 23 0.45 2.93 2.92
N ASP A 24 0.44 3.12 1.61
CA ASP A 24 0.94 4.30 0.90
C ASP A 24 2.30 4.78 1.41
N PRO A 25 3.36 3.95 1.25
CA PRO A 25 4.68 4.26 1.79
C PRO A 25 5.34 5.43 1.05
N PHE A 26 5.39 6.55 1.73
CA PHE A 26 6.10 7.75 1.34
C PHE A 26 7.00 8.21 2.48
N PHE A 27 8.26 7.83 2.47
CA PHE A 27 9.29 8.18 3.45
C PHE A 27 10.34 9.10 2.83
N SER A 28 10.83 8.74 1.65
CA SER A 28 11.85 9.50 0.92
C SER A 28 11.30 10.85 0.45
N GLY A 29 11.80 11.94 1.04
CA GLY A 29 11.31 13.29 0.75
C GLY A 29 10.06 13.72 1.53
N ASN A 30 9.55 12.88 2.42
CA ASN A 30 8.44 13.24 3.30
C ASN A 30 8.99 13.97 4.56
N PRO A 31 8.66 15.26 4.76
CA PRO A 31 9.18 16.04 5.89
C PRO A 31 8.66 15.58 7.26
N LEU A 32 7.60 14.77 7.28
CA LEU A 32 7.00 14.23 8.50
C LEU A 32 7.42 12.80 8.80
N ALA A 33 8.13 12.13 7.89
CA ALA A 33 8.63 10.77 8.12
C ALA A 33 9.66 10.76 9.25
N LYS A 34 9.53 9.79 10.16
CA LYS A 34 10.44 9.60 11.30
C LYS A 34 11.34 8.37 11.15
N ALA A 35 11.27 7.71 10.01
CA ALA A 35 12.06 6.53 9.67
C ALA A 35 12.55 6.62 8.24
N ASP A 36 13.65 5.97 7.93
CA ASP A 36 14.10 5.78 6.56
C ASP A 36 13.40 4.57 5.93
N ALA A 37 13.13 4.63 4.63
CA ALA A 37 12.46 3.56 3.90
C ALA A 37 13.19 2.20 4.01
N GLU A 38 14.52 2.23 4.17
CA GLU A 38 15.37 1.05 4.39
C GLU A 38 15.05 0.31 5.68
N ASP A 39 14.66 1.02 6.72
CA ASP A 39 14.46 0.46 8.07
C ASP A 39 13.02 -0.03 8.29
N VAL A 40 12.10 0.34 7.39
CA VAL A 40 10.68 -0.01 7.52
C VAL A 40 10.46 -1.51 7.30
N LYS A 41 9.71 -2.12 8.22
CA LYS A 41 9.32 -3.53 8.14
C LYS A 41 7.83 -3.66 7.79
N ALA A 42 7.55 -4.48 6.80
CA ALA A 42 6.20 -4.77 6.35
C ALA A 42 6.10 -6.22 5.85
N ASP A 43 5.00 -6.90 6.19
CA ASP A 43 4.63 -8.20 5.62
C ASP A 43 3.75 -8.04 4.38
N LEU A 44 3.02 -6.94 4.30
CA LEU A 44 2.09 -6.60 3.22
C LEU A 44 2.12 -5.09 2.98
N ILE A 45 2.18 -4.69 1.72
CA ILE A 45 2.14 -3.27 1.34
C ILE A 45 0.87 -3.04 0.52
N LEU A 46 0.08 -2.05 0.90
CA LEU A 46 -1.12 -1.62 0.17
C LEU A 46 -0.84 -0.26 -0.46
N VAL A 47 -1.03 -0.16 -1.77
CA VAL A 47 -0.86 1.10 -2.52
C VAL A 47 -2.19 1.50 -3.12
N THR A 48 -2.68 2.67 -2.75
CA THR A 48 -3.97 3.19 -3.22
C THR A 48 -3.90 3.64 -4.67
N HIS A 49 -2.82 4.31 -5.04
CA HIS A 49 -2.58 4.78 -6.41
C HIS A 49 -1.10 5.09 -6.66
N GLY A 50 -0.76 5.40 -7.90
CA GLY A 50 0.63 5.45 -8.35
C GLY A 50 1.36 6.79 -8.15
N HIS A 51 0.79 7.81 -7.51
CA HIS A 51 1.52 9.05 -7.25
C HIS A 51 2.72 8.80 -6.34
N PHE A 52 3.78 9.59 -6.53
CA PHE A 52 5.04 9.42 -5.81
C PHE A 52 4.88 9.51 -4.29
N ASP A 53 4.07 10.43 -3.82
CA ASP A 53 3.77 10.64 -2.41
C ASP A 53 2.85 9.56 -1.77
N HIS A 54 2.56 8.48 -2.53
CA HIS A 54 1.85 7.29 -2.08
C HIS A 54 2.61 6.00 -2.40
N ALA A 55 3.14 5.86 -3.61
CA ALA A 55 3.79 4.65 -4.09
C ALA A 55 5.33 4.73 -4.10
N GLY A 56 5.93 5.89 -3.77
CA GLY A 56 7.33 6.18 -4.05
C GLY A 56 8.32 5.21 -3.45
N ASP A 57 8.12 4.75 -2.23
CA ASP A 57 9.00 3.81 -1.55
C ASP A 57 8.47 2.36 -1.56
N ALA A 58 7.31 2.09 -2.15
CA ALA A 58 6.67 0.78 -2.10
C ALA A 58 7.57 -0.33 -2.64
N VAL A 59 8.16 -0.14 -3.82
CA VAL A 59 9.04 -1.13 -4.46
C VAL A 59 10.30 -1.37 -3.64
N LYS A 60 10.93 -0.32 -3.13
CA LYS A 60 12.14 -0.40 -2.29
C LYS A 60 11.86 -1.21 -1.02
N ILE A 61 10.80 -0.87 -0.32
CA ILE A 61 10.41 -1.56 0.91
C ILE A 61 10.02 -3.02 0.63
N ALA A 62 9.28 -3.28 -0.47
CA ALA A 62 8.91 -4.62 -0.88
C ALA A 62 10.14 -5.51 -1.12
N LYS A 63 11.15 -5.01 -1.83
CA LYS A 63 12.42 -5.72 -2.07
C LYS A 63 13.15 -6.04 -0.77
N ASN A 64 13.25 -5.08 0.15
CA ASN A 64 13.94 -5.24 1.42
C ASN A 64 13.27 -6.22 2.38
N ASN A 65 11.94 -6.37 2.27
CA ASN A 65 11.15 -7.21 3.16
C ASN A 65 10.62 -8.49 2.50
N GLN A 66 10.81 -8.67 1.20
CA GLN A 66 10.22 -9.76 0.41
C GLN A 66 8.69 -9.81 0.59
N SER A 67 8.06 -8.65 0.65
CA SER A 67 6.64 -8.49 0.87
C SER A 67 5.90 -8.14 -0.42
N PRO A 68 4.71 -8.71 -0.66
CA PRO A 68 3.93 -8.37 -1.84
C PRO A 68 3.33 -6.95 -1.73
N ILE A 69 3.12 -6.33 -2.89
CA ILE A 69 2.42 -5.07 -3.03
C ILE A 69 1.01 -5.35 -3.58
N VAL A 70 -0.01 -4.90 -2.86
CA VAL A 70 -1.41 -4.90 -3.32
C VAL A 70 -1.72 -3.56 -3.95
N CYS A 71 -2.23 -3.56 -5.16
CA CYS A 71 -2.61 -2.34 -5.88
C CYS A 71 -3.62 -2.64 -6.99
N SER A 72 -4.06 -1.61 -7.75
CA SER A 72 -4.91 -1.83 -8.92
C SER A 72 -4.18 -2.65 -9.98
N PHE A 73 -4.95 -3.36 -10.81
CA PHE A 73 -4.41 -4.24 -11.86
C PHE A 73 -3.40 -3.52 -12.76
N GLU A 74 -3.74 -2.34 -13.26
CA GLU A 74 -2.87 -1.59 -14.17
C GLU A 74 -1.56 -1.15 -13.51
N LEU A 75 -1.63 -0.78 -12.23
CA LEU A 75 -0.44 -0.40 -11.46
C LEU A 75 0.43 -1.64 -11.18
N SER A 76 -0.18 -2.79 -10.92
CA SER A 76 0.55 -4.04 -10.69
C SER A 76 1.36 -4.45 -11.92
N GLU A 77 0.79 -4.30 -13.13
CA GLU A 77 1.49 -4.62 -14.38
C GLU A 77 2.73 -3.73 -14.62
N ILE A 78 2.74 -2.54 -14.04
CA ILE A 78 3.91 -1.66 -14.07
C ILE A 78 4.92 -2.08 -13.01
N ILE A 79 4.46 -2.28 -11.76
CA ILE A 79 5.32 -2.62 -10.62
C ILE A 79 6.00 -3.99 -10.79
N LYS A 80 5.34 -4.98 -11.40
CA LYS A 80 5.92 -6.30 -11.70
C LYS A 80 7.24 -6.21 -12.49
N LYS A 81 7.42 -5.17 -13.31
CA LYS A 81 8.67 -4.95 -14.06
C LYS A 81 9.86 -4.68 -13.15
N GLU A 82 9.60 -4.24 -11.92
CA GLU A 82 10.61 -4.04 -10.88
C GLU A 82 11.00 -5.32 -10.14
N GLN A 83 10.49 -6.50 -10.58
CA GLN A 83 10.79 -7.81 -10.00
C GLN A 83 10.36 -7.93 -8.52
N VAL A 84 9.21 -7.37 -8.18
CA VAL A 84 8.54 -7.55 -6.88
C VAL A 84 7.23 -8.31 -7.07
N GLU A 85 6.84 -9.07 -6.06
CA GLU A 85 5.55 -9.74 -6.03
C GLU A 85 4.43 -8.70 -5.92
N THR A 86 3.39 -8.85 -6.72
CA THR A 86 2.19 -8.03 -6.64
C THR A 86 0.94 -8.89 -6.53
N ILE A 87 -0.04 -8.40 -5.78
CA ILE A 87 -1.39 -8.95 -5.71
C ILE A 87 -2.31 -7.87 -6.26
N ASP A 88 -2.84 -8.09 -7.45
CA ASP A 88 -3.71 -7.10 -8.08
C ASP A 88 -5.17 -7.25 -7.65
N THR A 89 -5.86 -6.11 -7.62
CA THR A 89 -7.28 -6.04 -7.32
C THR A 89 -7.89 -4.85 -8.06
N ASN A 90 -9.22 -4.84 -8.13
CA ASN A 90 -9.99 -3.73 -8.69
C ASN A 90 -11.11 -3.34 -7.72
N PRO A 91 -11.77 -2.19 -7.86
CA PRO A 91 -12.88 -1.79 -7.01
C PRO A 91 -13.93 -2.90 -6.88
N GLY A 92 -14.24 -3.28 -5.64
CA GLY A 92 -15.10 -4.40 -5.28
C GLY A 92 -14.36 -5.74 -5.05
N GLY A 93 -13.12 -5.87 -5.50
CA GLY A 93 -12.29 -7.06 -5.27
C GLY A 93 -11.77 -7.12 -3.83
N THR A 94 -11.66 -8.32 -3.29
CA THR A 94 -11.09 -8.59 -1.97
C THR A 94 -9.92 -9.55 -2.12
N ILE A 95 -8.78 -9.19 -1.53
CA ILE A 95 -7.62 -10.08 -1.40
C ILE A 95 -7.57 -10.66 0.01
N GLU A 96 -6.99 -11.85 0.13
CA GLU A 96 -6.68 -12.46 1.43
C GLU A 96 -5.19 -12.79 1.49
N TYR A 97 -4.52 -12.34 2.54
CA TYR A 97 -3.10 -12.60 2.75
C TYR A 97 -2.77 -12.73 4.23
N LYS A 98 -2.26 -13.89 4.66
CA LYS A 98 -1.85 -14.19 6.05
C LYS A 98 -2.89 -13.74 7.10
N GLY A 99 -4.19 -13.97 6.83
CA GLY A 99 -5.28 -13.62 7.75
C GLY A 99 -5.76 -12.16 7.65
N VAL A 100 -5.19 -11.38 6.75
CA VAL A 100 -5.67 -10.04 6.37
C VAL A 100 -6.62 -10.16 5.20
N ARG A 101 -7.76 -9.48 5.27
CA ARG A 101 -8.66 -9.26 4.13
C ARG A 101 -8.67 -7.78 3.79
N ALA A 102 -8.27 -7.44 2.59
CA ALA A 102 -8.33 -6.07 2.08
C ALA A 102 -9.26 -6.00 0.87
N THR A 103 -10.28 -5.18 0.96
CA THR A 103 -11.24 -4.94 -0.12
C THR A 103 -10.95 -3.59 -0.75
N ALA A 104 -10.71 -3.58 -2.06
CA ALA A 104 -10.58 -2.36 -2.83
C ALA A 104 -11.95 -1.70 -2.97
N VAL A 105 -12.04 -0.42 -2.65
CA VAL A 105 -13.22 0.41 -2.83
C VAL A 105 -12.92 1.55 -3.81
N PRO A 106 -13.92 2.06 -4.54
CA PRO A 106 -13.72 3.17 -5.46
C PRO A 106 -13.14 4.40 -4.75
N ALA A 107 -12.21 5.09 -5.41
CA ALA A 107 -11.70 6.39 -4.99
C ALA A 107 -11.88 7.40 -6.12
N ILE A 108 -12.21 8.65 -5.77
CA ILE A 108 -12.35 9.75 -6.73
C ILE A 108 -11.07 10.59 -6.68
N HIS A 109 -10.09 10.19 -7.48
CA HIS A 109 -8.79 10.84 -7.54
C HIS A 109 -8.13 10.55 -8.89
N SER A 110 -7.09 11.30 -9.25
CA SER A 110 -6.22 10.94 -10.38
C SER A 110 -5.19 9.89 -9.97
N SER A 111 -4.59 9.23 -10.94
CA SER A 111 -3.49 8.29 -10.68
C SER A 111 -2.52 8.28 -11.86
N SER A 112 -1.23 8.29 -11.56
CA SER A 112 -0.15 8.11 -12.53
C SER A 112 1.02 7.43 -11.80
N TYR A 113 1.95 6.82 -12.53
CA TYR A 113 3.13 6.22 -11.90
C TYR A 113 4.38 6.71 -12.62
N PHE A 114 5.21 7.52 -11.96
CA PHE A 114 6.39 8.20 -12.52
C PHE A 114 6.08 8.87 -13.87
N SER A 115 6.89 8.63 -14.89
CA SER A 115 6.71 9.18 -16.24
C SER A 115 5.69 8.43 -17.11
N PHE A 116 5.06 7.37 -16.60
CA PHE A 116 4.01 6.67 -17.32
C PHE A 116 2.68 7.41 -17.19
N HIS A 117 2.31 8.18 -18.21
CA HIS A 117 1.03 8.87 -18.32
C HIS A 117 -0.10 7.92 -18.73
N LYS A 118 -0.20 6.76 -18.09
CA LYS A 118 -1.38 5.89 -18.24
C LYS A 118 -2.41 6.29 -17.20
N TYR A 119 -3.66 6.35 -17.62
CA TYR A 119 -4.78 6.48 -16.68
C TYR A 119 -4.82 5.22 -15.82
N LEU A 120 -4.41 5.36 -14.56
CA LEU A 120 -4.48 4.32 -13.56
C LEU A 120 -5.73 4.54 -12.72
N ILE A 121 -6.38 3.46 -12.34
CA ILE A 121 -7.57 3.54 -11.49
C ILE A 121 -7.09 3.66 -10.03
N PRO A 122 -7.39 4.77 -9.34
CA PRO A 122 -7.15 4.89 -7.92
C PRO A 122 -8.17 4.06 -7.14
N ILE A 123 -7.71 3.46 -6.06
CA ILE A 123 -8.55 2.68 -5.13
C ILE A 123 -8.24 3.10 -3.69
N SER A 124 -9.21 2.93 -2.82
CA SER A 124 -9.02 2.96 -1.37
C SER A 124 -9.22 1.57 -0.80
N TYR A 125 -8.94 1.36 0.47
CA TYR A 125 -9.03 0.04 1.08
C TYR A 125 -9.93 0.00 2.30
N LYS A 126 -10.75 -1.05 2.37
CA LYS A 126 -11.36 -1.53 3.60
C LYS A 126 -10.59 -2.75 4.05
N ILE A 127 -9.90 -2.66 5.18
CA ILE A 127 -9.03 -3.70 5.70
C ILE A 127 -9.70 -4.35 6.91
N PHE A 128 -9.75 -5.67 6.90
CA PHE A 128 -10.21 -6.48 8.01
C PHE A 128 -9.06 -7.36 8.50
N ILE A 129 -8.75 -7.24 9.81
CA ILE A 129 -7.73 -8.04 10.48
C ILE A 129 -8.35 -8.59 11.76
N PHE A 130 -8.48 -9.90 11.85
CA PHE A 130 -9.17 -10.56 12.98
C PHE A 130 -10.58 -10.01 13.16
N SER A 131 -10.88 -9.39 14.30
CA SER A 131 -12.19 -8.78 14.61
C SER A 131 -12.26 -7.28 14.35
N TYR A 132 -11.23 -6.67 13.76
CA TYR A 132 -11.14 -5.24 13.53
C TYR A 132 -11.31 -4.90 12.05
N THR A 133 -12.05 -3.84 11.77
CA THR A 133 -12.21 -3.28 10.42
C THR A 133 -11.59 -1.89 10.39
N PHE A 134 -10.71 -1.66 9.42
CA PHE A 134 -10.12 -0.35 9.13
C PHE A 134 -10.59 0.09 7.74
N ILE A 135 -10.96 1.37 7.62
CA ILE A 135 -11.31 1.97 6.32
C ILE A 135 -10.28 3.05 6.06
N ILE A 136 -9.53 2.90 4.98
CA ILE A 136 -8.57 3.88 4.51
C ILE A 136 -9.16 4.49 3.26
N LEU A 137 -9.48 5.76 3.33
CA LEU A 137 -10.03 6.54 2.23
C LEU A 137 -8.98 7.54 1.74
N LEU A 138 -8.95 7.75 0.44
CA LEU A 138 -8.23 8.86 -0.19
C LEU A 138 -8.98 10.17 0.02
#